data_9477cb01ba79eba95826111db36e2cc0
#
_entry.id   9477cb01ba79eba95826111db36e2cc0
#
_cell.length_a   1.000
_cell.length_b   1.000
_cell.length_c   1.000
_cell.angle_alpha   90.00
_cell.angle_beta   90.00
_cell.angle_gamma   90.00
#
_symmetry.space_group_name_H-M   'P 1'
#
loop_
_entity.id
_entity.type
_entity.pdbx_description
1 polymer ?
#
loop_
_entity_poly.entity_id
_entity_poly.type
_entity_poly.pdbx_seq_one_letter_code
_entity_poly.pdbx_strand_id
1 'polypeptide(L)'
;MGRIPDLPCDIEQVVELLGIEVIRDTGTQLHCRCPFCADRKAHMNVKIRDNVFRCNRCGKGGGILHLYAEYCDVNLHTAYEELCKIFGPDGSEPVHKYKRKPRPIETVELPIASAEVRDNTYSNLLSLLTLCPTHQSALKERGLKPEEMERLCYRTTPTTRLKRIVTELLERGCILDGVPGFYCQKDSGQWVLDIRGSGIMLPDRNLLGQIEAIQVRLDKVYNQKFYNLTSVDQYDGT
;
A
#
# COMPACT_ATOMS: atom_id res chain seq x y z
N MET A 1 -30.17 -7.42 9.52
CA MET A 1 -29.23 -7.63 8.41
C MET A 1 -30.02 -8.19 7.24
N GLY A 2 -30.35 -7.37 6.24
CA GLY A 2 -31.07 -7.82 5.05
C GLY A 2 -30.22 -8.82 4.27
N ARG A 3 -30.78 -9.95 3.86
CA ARG A 3 -30.15 -10.85 2.90
C ARG A 3 -29.86 -10.04 1.62
N ILE A 4 -28.62 -10.04 1.17
CA ILE A 4 -28.26 -9.59 -0.15
C ILE A 4 -28.97 -10.53 -1.12
N PRO A 5 -29.81 -10.03 -2.05
CA PRO A 5 -30.49 -10.89 -3.02
C PRO A 5 -29.44 -11.63 -3.86
N ASP A 6 -29.75 -12.87 -4.26
CA ASP A 6 -28.86 -13.66 -5.12
C ASP A 6 -28.64 -12.94 -6.43
N LEU A 7 -27.37 -12.62 -6.71
CA LEU A 7 -26.97 -12.01 -7.98
C LEU A 7 -26.87 -13.10 -9.07
N PRO A 8 -27.32 -12.82 -10.30
CA PRO A 8 -27.25 -13.78 -11.41
C PRO A 8 -25.83 -13.94 -12.01
N CYS A 9 -24.81 -13.39 -11.35
CA CYS A 9 -23.42 -13.41 -11.80
C CYS A 9 -22.45 -13.60 -10.65
N ASP A 10 -21.24 -14.04 -10.97
CA ASP A 10 -20.09 -14.09 -10.08
C ASP A 10 -19.13 -12.93 -10.33
N ILE A 11 -18.11 -12.80 -9.46
CA ILE A 11 -17.16 -11.70 -9.53
C ILE A 11 -16.24 -11.81 -10.76
N GLU A 12 -15.98 -13.02 -11.25
CA GLU A 12 -15.14 -13.26 -12.42
C GLU A 12 -15.81 -12.70 -13.68
N GLN A 13 -17.11 -12.97 -13.85
CA GLN A 13 -17.93 -12.42 -14.92
C GLN A 13 -17.97 -10.89 -14.89
N VAL A 14 -18.00 -10.28 -13.68
CA VAL A 14 -17.98 -8.82 -13.54
C VAL A 14 -16.60 -8.25 -13.85
N VAL A 15 -15.52 -8.92 -13.48
CA VAL A 15 -14.14 -8.54 -13.87
C VAL A 15 -14.00 -8.53 -15.39
N GLU A 16 -14.54 -9.54 -16.07
CA GLU A 16 -14.55 -9.62 -17.53
C GLU A 16 -15.42 -8.53 -18.16
N LEU A 17 -16.65 -8.34 -17.67
CA LEU A 17 -17.59 -7.30 -18.11
C LEU A 17 -16.96 -5.90 -18.06
N LEU A 18 -16.24 -5.62 -16.99
CA LEU A 18 -15.60 -4.32 -16.76
C LEU A 18 -14.27 -4.17 -17.53
N GLY A 19 -13.80 -5.22 -18.18
CA GLY A 19 -12.52 -5.22 -18.90
C GLY A 19 -11.32 -4.98 -18.00
N ILE A 20 -11.39 -5.44 -16.74
CA ILE A 20 -10.29 -5.32 -15.79
C ILE A 20 -9.16 -6.25 -16.21
N GLU A 21 -7.96 -5.72 -16.36
CA GLU A 21 -6.80 -6.48 -16.84
C GLU A 21 -6.35 -7.51 -15.81
N VAL A 22 -6.52 -8.79 -16.14
CA VAL A 22 -6.03 -9.93 -15.36
C VAL A 22 -4.61 -10.25 -15.81
N ILE A 23 -3.65 -10.18 -14.88
CA ILE A 23 -2.23 -10.46 -15.13
C ILE A 23 -1.91 -11.93 -14.84
N ARG A 24 -2.58 -12.52 -13.86
CA ARG A 24 -2.37 -13.91 -13.46
C ARG A 24 -3.68 -14.49 -12.95
N ASP A 25 -3.99 -15.67 -13.40
CA ASP A 25 -5.06 -16.51 -12.90
C ASP A 25 -4.47 -17.77 -12.25
N THR A 26 -4.94 -18.10 -11.05
CA THR A 26 -4.53 -19.31 -10.30
C THR A 26 -5.66 -20.35 -10.20
N GLY A 27 -6.80 -20.11 -10.86
CA GLY A 27 -8.02 -20.92 -10.75
C GLY A 27 -8.83 -20.68 -9.47
N THR A 28 -8.25 -20.07 -8.46
CA THR A 28 -8.93 -19.69 -7.20
C THR A 28 -8.91 -18.20 -6.95
N GLN A 29 -7.94 -17.50 -7.53
CA GLN A 29 -7.72 -16.06 -7.41
C GLN A 29 -7.25 -15.47 -8.73
N LEU A 30 -7.77 -14.28 -9.05
CA LEU A 30 -7.25 -13.44 -10.13
C LEU A 30 -6.39 -12.33 -9.52
N HIS A 31 -5.21 -12.13 -10.11
CA HIS A 31 -4.35 -10.99 -9.81
C HIS A 31 -4.53 -9.97 -10.94
N CYS A 32 -5.17 -8.84 -10.61
CA CYS A 32 -5.58 -7.85 -11.59
C CYS A 32 -4.87 -6.52 -11.38
N ARG A 33 -4.75 -5.73 -12.43
CA ARG A 33 -4.44 -4.31 -12.28
C ARG A 33 -5.63 -3.58 -11.69
N CYS A 34 -5.40 -2.86 -10.60
CA CYS A 34 -6.47 -2.16 -9.92
C CYS A 34 -6.97 -0.98 -10.77
N PRO A 35 -8.27 -0.93 -11.13
CA PRO A 35 -8.82 0.17 -11.91
C PRO A 35 -9.01 1.46 -11.10
N PHE A 36 -8.87 1.39 -9.77
CA PHE A 36 -9.12 2.50 -8.86
C PHE A 36 -7.87 3.27 -8.47
N CYS A 37 -6.69 2.73 -8.74
CA CYS A 37 -5.42 3.39 -8.51
C CYS A 37 -4.47 3.10 -9.68
N ALA A 38 -3.44 3.93 -9.88
CA ALA A 38 -2.46 3.76 -10.95
C ALA A 38 -1.58 2.52 -10.74
N ASP A 39 -2.21 1.35 -10.59
CA ASP A 39 -1.54 0.08 -10.33
C ASP A 39 -0.90 -0.48 -11.60
N ARG A 40 0.42 -0.69 -11.57
CA ARG A 40 1.17 -1.33 -12.66
C ARG A 40 1.63 -2.76 -12.33
N LYS A 41 1.42 -3.21 -11.07
CA LYS A 41 1.98 -4.49 -10.56
C LYS A 41 0.92 -5.52 -10.14
N ALA A 42 -0.35 -5.33 -10.54
CA ALA A 42 -1.45 -6.25 -10.22
C ALA A 42 -1.66 -6.48 -8.72
N HIS A 43 -1.77 -5.39 -7.94
CA HIS A 43 -2.01 -5.47 -6.50
C HIS A 43 -3.46 -5.76 -6.11
N MET A 44 -4.39 -5.76 -7.07
CA MET A 44 -5.77 -6.17 -6.81
C MET A 44 -5.91 -7.68 -6.92
N ASN A 45 -6.33 -8.29 -5.82
CA ASN A 45 -6.64 -9.71 -5.74
C ASN A 45 -8.16 -9.91 -5.74
N VAL A 46 -8.64 -10.80 -6.58
CA VAL A 46 -10.04 -11.22 -6.64
C VAL A 46 -10.10 -12.67 -6.21
N LYS A 47 -10.84 -12.98 -5.14
CA LYS A 47 -11.10 -14.34 -4.70
C LYS A 47 -12.39 -14.82 -5.33
N ILE A 48 -12.28 -15.73 -6.30
CA ILE A 48 -13.40 -16.23 -7.10
C ILE A 48 -14.45 -16.89 -6.21
N ARG A 49 -14.05 -17.83 -5.37
CA ARG A 49 -14.96 -18.58 -4.50
C ARG A 49 -15.76 -17.71 -3.53
N ASP A 50 -15.14 -16.66 -3.01
CA ASP A 50 -15.73 -15.79 -1.99
C ASP A 50 -16.48 -14.59 -2.61
N ASN A 51 -16.38 -14.42 -3.93
CA ASN A 51 -16.94 -13.28 -4.67
C ASN A 51 -16.51 -11.91 -4.10
N VAL A 52 -15.23 -11.77 -3.74
CA VAL A 52 -14.68 -10.55 -3.15
C VAL A 52 -13.39 -10.12 -3.84
N PHE A 53 -13.14 -8.82 -3.84
CA PHE A 53 -11.87 -8.25 -4.29
C PHE A 53 -11.24 -7.38 -3.22
N ARG A 54 -9.94 -7.23 -3.28
CA ARG A 54 -9.18 -6.25 -2.48
C ARG A 54 -7.91 -5.83 -3.20
N CYS A 55 -7.69 -4.54 -3.29
CA CYS A 55 -6.42 -3.98 -3.72
C CYS A 55 -5.51 -3.74 -2.52
N ASN A 56 -4.32 -4.36 -2.54
CA ASN A 56 -3.34 -4.20 -1.47
C ASN A 56 -2.62 -2.83 -1.53
N ARG A 57 -2.76 -2.10 -2.65
CA ARG A 57 -2.15 -0.79 -2.83
C ARG A 57 -3.05 0.34 -2.32
N CYS A 58 -4.31 0.43 -2.76
CA CYS A 58 -5.22 1.52 -2.38
C CYS A 58 -6.22 1.13 -1.28
N GLY A 59 -6.20 -0.12 -0.79
CA GLY A 59 -7.09 -0.60 0.26
C GLY A 59 -8.54 -0.83 -0.18
N LYS A 60 -8.95 -0.41 -1.38
CA LYS A 60 -10.31 -0.63 -1.88
C LYS A 60 -10.62 -2.12 -1.98
N GLY A 61 -11.82 -2.50 -1.55
CA GLY A 61 -12.26 -3.89 -1.56
C GLY A 61 -13.75 -4.01 -1.28
N GLY A 62 -14.30 -5.16 -1.58
CA GLY A 62 -15.71 -5.46 -1.38
C GLY A 62 -16.16 -6.68 -2.17
N GLY A 63 -17.47 -6.86 -2.27
CA GLY A 63 -18.10 -7.90 -3.10
C GLY A 63 -18.40 -7.40 -4.52
N ILE A 64 -19.13 -8.21 -5.27
CA ILE A 64 -19.55 -7.99 -6.67
C ILE A 64 -20.15 -6.58 -6.88
N LEU A 65 -21.16 -6.23 -6.07
CA LEU A 65 -21.84 -4.94 -6.19
C LEU A 65 -20.90 -3.76 -5.94
N HIS A 66 -19.99 -3.88 -4.98
CA HIS A 66 -19.02 -2.82 -4.70
C HIS A 66 -18.04 -2.64 -5.85
N LEU A 67 -17.58 -3.75 -6.47
CA LEU A 67 -16.70 -3.67 -7.62
C LEU A 67 -17.35 -2.92 -8.77
N TYR A 68 -18.59 -3.28 -9.10
CA TYR A 68 -19.34 -2.65 -10.20
C TYR A 68 -19.68 -1.20 -9.89
N ALA A 69 -20.25 -0.94 -8.70
CA ALA A 69 -20.68 0.39 -8.28
C ALA A 69 -19.51 1.39 -8.27
N GLU A 70 -18.39 1.03 -7.69
CA GLU A 70 -17.17 1.85 -7.65
C GLU A 70 -16.57 2.07 -9.05
N TYR A 71 -16.63 1.06 -9.92
CA TYR A 71 -16.10 1.17 -11.27
C TYR A 71 -16.97 2.06 -12.17
N CYS A 72 -18.30 1.90 -12.08
CA CYS A 72 -19.26 2.65 -12.88
C CYS A 72 -19.67 3.99 -12.27
N ASP A 73 -19.24 4.28 -11.02
CA ASP A 73 -19.61 5.48 -10.25
C ASP A 73 -21.15 5.60 -10.06
N VAL A 74 -21.76 4.49 -9.65
CA VAL A 74 -23.19 4.37 -9.36
C VAL A 74 -23.41 3.89 -7.93
N ASN A 75 -24.61 4.04 -7.40
CA ASN A 75 -24.95 3.46 -6.10
C ASN A 75 -25.18 1.95 -6.18
N LEU A 76 -25.18 1.27 -5.03
CA LEU A 76 -25.29 -0.20 -4.96
C LEU A 76 -26.65 -0.72 -5.51
N HIS A 77 -27.71 0.05 -5.39
CA HIS A 77 -29.04 -0.31 -5.91
C HIS A 77 -29.03 -0.32 -7.45
N THR A 78 -28.52 0.74 -8.05
CA THR A 78 -28.34 0.84 -9.50
C THR A 78 -27.42 -0.25 -10.03
N ALA A 79 -26.31 -0.51 -9.32
CA ALA A 79 -25.40 -1.61 -9.66
C ALA A 79 -26.10 -2.98 -9.67
N TYR A 80 -26.96 -3.23 -8.70
CA TYR A 80 -27.76 -4.45 -8.64
C TYR A 80 -28.72 -4.58 -9.82
N GLU A 81 -29.49 -3.51 -10.12
CA GLU A 81 -30.43 -3.49 -11.22
C GLU A 81 -29.75 -3.71 -12.58
N GLU A 82 -28.62 -3.05 -12.80
CA GLU A 82 -27.84 -3.17 -14.04
C GLU A 82 -27.26 -4.57 -14.21
N LEU A 83 -26.68 -5.16 -13.17
CA LEU A 83 -26.15 -6.52 -13.21
C LEU A 83 -27.25 -7.56 -13.43
N CYS A 84 -28.43 -7.36 -12.81
CA CYS A 84 -29.58 -8.23 -13.05
C CYS A 84 -30.11 -8.12 -14.48
N LYS A 85 -30.04 -6.96 -15.12
CA LYS A 85 -30.39 -6.78 -16.55
C LYS A 85 -29.37 -7.43 -17.47
N ILE A 86 -28.07 -7.34 -17.16
CA ILE A 86 -26.98 -7.87 -17.99
C ILE A 86 -26.93 -9.40 -17.93
N PHE A 87 -27.00 -9.96 -16.73
CA PHE A 87 -26.81 -11.39 -16.48
C PHE A 87 -28.13 -12.14 -16.20
N GLY A 88 -29.27 -11.44 -16.17
CA GLY A 88 -30.57 -12.05 -15.94
C GLY A 88 -31.10 -12.79 -17.16
N PRO A 89 -32.23 -13.51 -17.01
CA PRO A 89 -32.80 -14.36 -18.08
C PRO A 89 -33.18 -13.59 -19.35
N ASP A 90 -33.35 -12.28 -19.30
CA ASP A 90 -33.67 -11.43 -20.44
C ASP A 90 -32.46 -10.92 -21.23
N GLY A 91 -31.23 -11.26 -20.80
CA GLY A 91 -29.96 -11.08 -21.48
C GLY A 91 -29.86 -9.88 -22.42
N SER A 92 -30.19 -8.66 -21.93
CA SER A 92 -29.97 -7.45 -22.73
C SER A 92 -28.48 -7.13 -22.78
N GLU A 93 -27.94 -6.88 -23.97
CA GLU A 93 -26.57 -6.36 -24.09
C GLU A 93 -26.36 -5.17 -23.16
N PRO A 94 -25.18 -5.07 -22.51
CA PRO A 94 -24.89 -3.97 -21.59
C PRO A 94 -25.10 -2.63 -22.32
N VAL A 95 -26.03 -1.83 -21.81
CA VAL A 95 -26.44 -0.53 -22.39
C VAL A 95 -25.28 0.47 -22.42
N HIS A 96 -24.20 0.17 -21.72
CA HIS A 96 -23.01 0.99 -21.67
C HIS A 96 -21.77 0.18 -21.96
N LYS A 97 -21.23 0.33 -23.18
CA LYS A 97 -19.81 0.09 -23.42
C LYS A 97 -19.01 1.12 -22.65
N TYR A 98 -18.95 0.99 -21.32
CA TYR A 98 -18.08 1.82 -20.49
C TYR A 98 -16.62 1.45 -20.75
N LYS A 99 -16.08 1.92 -21.86
CA LYS A 99 -14.66 2.19 -21.92
C LYS A 99 -14.42 3.45 -21.08
N ARG A 100 -14.51 3.36 -19.77
CA ARG A 100 -13.85 4.36 -18.93
C ARG A 100 -12.37 4.20 -19.25
N LYS A 101 -11.83 5.17 -19.99
CA LYS A 101 -10.39 5.43 -19.89
C LYS A 101 -10.14 5.50 -18.39
N PRO A 102 -9.19 4.72 -17.83
CA PRO A 102 -8.80 4.94 -16.45
C PRO A 102 -8.59 6.43 -16.34
N ARG A 103 -9.31 7.10 -15.43
CA ARG A 103 -8.94 8.48 -15.09
C ARG A 103 -7.46 8.37 -14.80
N PRO A 104 -6.57 9.12 -15.49
CA PRO A 104 -5.27 9.29 -14.96
C PRO A 104 -5.57 9.83 -13.56
N ILE A 105 -5.35 9.02 -12.54
CA ILE A 105 -5.08 9.59 -11.24
C ILE A 105 -3.82 10.37 -11.59
N GLU A 106 -3.95 11.69 -11.72
CA GLU A 106 -2.83 12.56 -11.55
C GLU A 106 -2.31 12.15 -10.18
N THR A 107 -1.42 11.17 -10.17
CA THR A 107 -0.50 11.01 -9.08
C THR A 107 0.29 12.31 -9.19
N VAL A 108 -0.15 13.31 -8.45
CA VAL A 108 0.70 14.40 -8.07
C VAL A 108 1.79 13.66 -7.31
N GLU A 109 2.87 13.30 -8.04
CA GLU A 109 4.09 12.85 -7.41
C GLU A 109 4.54 14.07 -6.63
N LEU A 110 4.22 14.10 -5.35
CA LEU A 110 4.74 15.14 -4.48
C LEU A 110 6.27 15.02 -4.56
N PRO A 111 6.97 16.13 -4.73
CA PRO A 111 8.41 16.08 -4.94
C PRO A 111 9.06 15.39 -3.74
N ILE A 112 9.81 14.32 -4.03
CA ILE A 112 10.64 13.68 -3.01
C ILE A 112 11.70 14.69 -2.56
N ALA A 113 11.92 14.81 -1.26
CA ALA A 113 12.93 15.67 -0.67
C ALA A 113 14.33 15.35 -1.21
N SER A 114 15.22 16.34 -1.23
CA SER A 114 16.59 16.14 -1.69
C SER A 114 17.31 15.03 -0.89
N ALA A 115 18.35 14.45 -1.48
CA ALA A 115 19.14 13.41 -0.81
C ALA A 115 19.72 13.90 0.54
N GLU A 116 20.10 15.17 0.62
CA GLU A 116 20.61 15.77 1.86
C GLU A 116 19.54 15.83 2.96
N VAL A 117 18.32 16.23 2.61
CA VAL A 117 17.19 16.30 3.55
C VAL A 117 16.80 14.89 4.02
N ARG A 118 16.75 13.93 3.10
CA ARG A 118 16.46 12.52 3.43
C ARG A 118 17.54 11.94 4.34
N ASP A 119 18.81 12.13 4.01
CA ASP A 119 19.95 11.66 4.81
C ASP A 119 19.92 12.24 6.22
N ASN A 120 19.74 13.55 6.35
CA ASN A 120 19.64 14.21 7.65
C ASN A 120 18.48 13.65 8.48
N THR A 121 17.30 13.53 7.89
CA THR A 121 16.10 13.05 8.57
C THR A 121 16.21 11.59 8.98
N TYR A 122 16.67 10.73 8.07
CA TYR A 122 16.84 9.30 8.35
C TYR A 122 17.99 9.03 9.33
N SER A 123 19.09 9.76 9.26
CA SER A 123 20.19 9.66 10.23
C SER A 123 19.73 10.03 11.65
N ASN A 124 18.96 11.11 11.78
CA ASN A 124 18.36 11.49 13.06
C ASN A 124 17.33 10.44 13.52
N LEU A 125 16.47 9.93 12.64
CA LEU A 125 15.53 8.85 12.99
C LEU A 125 16.28 7.62 13.54
N LEU A 126 17.29 7.16 12.83
CA LEU A 126 18.05 5.96 13.23
C LEU A 126 18.84 6.18 14.53
N SER A 127 19.27 7.41 14.81
CA SER A 127 19.95 7.75 16.06
C SER A 127 19.05 7.64 17.31
N LEU A 128 17.73 7.78 17.13
CA LEU A 128 16.72 7.62 18.17
C LEU A 128 16.36 6.17 18.47
N LEU A 129 16.82 5.24 17.65
CA LEU A 129 16.44 3.84 17.68
C LEU A 129 17.63 2.95 18.09
N THR A 130 17.30 1.77 18.60
CA THR A 130 18.29 0.75 18.95
C THR A 130 18.00 -0.55 18.20
N LEU A 131 19.00 -1.39 18.04
CA LEU A 131 18.82 -2.74 17.54
C LEU A 131 18.57 -3.68 18.73
N CYS A 132 17.40 -4.32 18.78
CA CYS A 132 17.05 -5.20 19.90
C CYS A 132 17.91 -6.49 19.91
N PRO A 133 18.08 -7.13 21.09
CA PRO A 133 18.93 -8.33 21.23
C PRO A 133 18.54 -9.48 20.28
N THR A 134 17.24 -9.67 20.05
CA THR A 134 16.73 -10.71 19.12
C THR A 134 17.21 -10.47 17.69
N HIS A 135 17.14 -9.22 17.22
CA HIS A 135 17.62 -8.87 15.88
C HIS A 135 19.14 -8.91 15.79
N GLN A 136 19.85 -8.51 16.86
CA GLN A 136 21.31 -8.66 16.91
C GLN A 136 21.73 -10.12 16.77
N SER A 137 21.09 -11.02 17.51
CA SER A 137 21.37 -12.48 17.43
C SER A 137 21.09 -13.02 16.02
N ALA A 138 19.95 -12.67 15.43
CA ALA A 138 19.58 -13.10 14.09
C ALA A 138 20.55 -12.58 13.00
N LEU A 139 21.14 -11.41 13.18
CA LEU A 139 22.13 -10.86 12.27
C LEU A 139 23.51 -11.50 12.49
N LYS A 140 23.89 -11.79 13.74
CA LYS A 140 25.13 -12.55 14.06
C LYS A 140 25.12 -13.95 13.45
N GLU A 141 23.99 -14.67 13.52
CA GLU A 141 23.83 -15.97 12.88
C GLU A 141 24.02 -15.93 11.35
N ARG A 142 23.86 -14.76 10.74
CA ARG A 142 24.10 -14.50 9.32
C ARG A 142 25.51 -13.99 9.03
N GLY A 143 26.38 -13.97 10.04
CA GLY A 143 27.77 -13.61 9.89
C GLY A 143 28.09 -12.12 10.07
N LEU A 144 27.11 -11.26 10.44
CA LEU A 144 27.41 -9.85 10.69
C LEU A 144 28.03 -9.66 12.08
N LYS A 145 29.09 -8.87 12.15
CA LYS A 145 29.70 -8.47 13.40
C LYS A 145 28.99 -7.28 14.03
N PRO A 146 29.02 -7.09 15.34
CA PRO A 146 28.39 -5.95 16.02
C PRO A 146 28.81 -4.59 15.44
N GLU A 147 30.10 -4.44 15.15
CA GLU A 147 30.68 -3.21 14.59
C GLU A 147 30.11 -2.90 13.19
N GLU A 148 29.85 -3.94 12.41
CA GLU A 148 29.23 -3.81 11.09
C GLU A 148 27.75 -3.41 11.19
N MET A 149 27.00 -3.99 12.14
CA MET A 149 25.61 -3.63 12.39
C MET A 149 25.48 -2.17 12.79
N GLU A 150 26.39 -1.68 13.62
CA GLU A 150 26.42 -0.28 14.04
C GLU A 150 26.84 0.65 12.90
N ARG A 151 27.91 0.31 12.17
CA ARG A 151 28.36 1.07 11.00
C ARG A 151 27.29 1.17 9.91
N LEU A 152 26.52 0.09 9.71
CA LEU A 152 25.42 0.04 8.76
C LEU A 152 24.15 0.71 9.30
N CYS A 153 24.15 1.15 10.55
CA CYS A 153 23.01 1.78 11.23
C CYS A 153 21.74 0.91 11.21
N TYR A 154 21.87 -0.41 11.35
CA TYR A 154 20.73 -1.29 11.45
C TYR A 154 19.99 -1.06 12.77
N ARG A 155 18.68 -0.89 12.72
CA ARG A 155 17.84 -0.60 13.89
C ARG A 155 16.57 -1.44 13.86
N THR A 156 15.99 -1.67 15.04
CA THR A 156 14.67 -2.27 15.17
C THR A 156 13.60 -1.24 14.89
N THR A 157 12.57 -1.60 14.12
CA THR A 157 11.42 -0.72 13.87
C THR A 157 10.75 -0.33 15.18
N PRO A 158 10.42 0.95 15.38
CA PRO A 158 9.63 1.36 16.53
C PRO A 158 8.16 0.96 16.34
N THR A 159 7.64 0.13 17.22
CA THR A 159 6.21 -0.25 17.25
C THR A 159 5.38 0.60 18.19
N THR A 160 6.05 1.41 19.03
CA THR A 160 5.44 2.30 20.01
C THR A 160 6.14 3.66 19.99
N ARG A 161 5.54 4.66 20.61
CA ARG A 161 6.10 6.01 20.76
C ARG A 161 6.36 6.75 19.44
N LEU A 162 5.69 6.39 18.36
CA LEU A 162 5.89 7.01 17.04
C LEU A 162 5.69 8.53 17.08
N LYS A 163 4.66 9.02 17.79
CA LYS A 163 4.42 10.46 17.95
C LYS A 163 5.60 11.17 18.63
N ARG A 164 6.20 10.55 19.66
CA ARG A 164 7.35 11.13 20.36
C ARG A 164 8.58 11.19 19.44
N ILE A 165 8.81 10.17 18.64
CA ILE A 165 9.91 10.15 17.66
C ILE A 165 9.75 11.31 16.68
N VAL A 166 8.53 11.47 16.14
CA VAL A 166 8.23 12.57 15.21
C VAL A 166 8.44 13.94 15.85
N THR A 167 7.96 14.13 17.09
CA THR A 167 8.19 15.38 17.84
C THR A 167 9.69 15.66 18.02
N GLU A 168 10.46 14.66 18.43
CA GLU A 168 11.91 14.78 18.62
C GLU A 168 12.64 15.15 17.32
N LEU A 169 12.22 14.57 16.18
CA LEU A 169 12.77 14.91 14.87
C LEU A 169 12.50 16.37 14.50
N LEU A 170 11.27 16.84 14.72
CA LEU A 170 10.91 18.24 14.48
C LEU A 170 11.68 19.20 15.39
N GLU A 171 11.86 18.86 16.67
CA GLU A 171 12.66 19.65 17.63
C GLU A 171 14.14 19.70 17.22
N ARG A 172 14.67 18.68 16.55
CA ARG A 172 16.02 18.69 15.96
C ARG A 172 16.11 19.45 14.65
N GLY A 173 15.01 20.03 14.18
CA GLY A 173 14.96 20.78 12.93
C GLY A 173 14.95 19.91 11.67
N CYS A 174 14.58 18.62 11.79
CA CYS A 174 14.43 17.76 10.62
C CYS A 174 13.23 18.18 9.75
N ILE A 175 13.42 18.18 8.44
CA ILE A 175 12.36 18.39 7.47
C ILE A 175 11.73 17.04 7.17
N LEU A 176 10.42 16.89 7.40
CA LEU A 176 9.70 15.63 7.16
C LEU A 176 8.96 15.64 5.83
N ASP A 177 8.72 16.83 5.27
CA ASP A 177 8.03 16.99 3.99
C ASP A 177 8.83 16.39 2.84
N GLY A 178 8.16 15.58 2.02
CA GLY A 178 8.79 14.85 0.93
C GLY A 178 9.74 13.72 1.34
N VAL A 179 9.87 13.41 2.63
CA VAL A 179 10.68 12.27 3.10
C VAL A 179 9.81 11.02 3.18
N PRO A 180 10.08 9.96 2.38
CA PRO A 180 9.27 8.75 2.38
C PRO A 180 9.17 8.10 3.75
N GLY A 181 7.96 7.69 4.14
CA GLY A 181 7.64 7.16 5.47
C GLY A 181 7.06 8.21 6.41
N PHE A 182 7.11 9.49 6.06
CA PHE A 182 6.47 10.56 6.82
C PHE A 182 5.34 11.19 6.00
N TYR A 183 4.23 11.50 6.65
CA TYR A 183 3.13 12.24 6.05
C TYR A 183 2.44 13.16 7.07
N CYS A 184 1.86 14.24 6.58
CA CYS A 184 1.07 15.15 7.38
C CYS A 184 -0.42 14.80 7.26
N GLN A 185 -1.08 14.56 8.39
CA GLN A 185 -2.53 14.31 8.39
C GLN A 185 -3.29 15.59 8.03
N LYS A 186 -4.12 15.54 7.00
CA LYS A 186 -4.89 16.71 6.50
C LYS A 186 -5.80 17.32 7.57
N ASP A 187 -6.45 16.48 8.38
CA ASP A 187 -7.45 16.92 9.36
C ASP A 187 -6.83 17.57 10.60
N SER A 188 -5.65 17.10 11.03
CA SER A 188 -5.01 17.54 12.28
C SER A 188 -3.74 18.36 12.08
N GLY A 189 -3.18 18.37 10.87
CA GLY A 189 -1.88 18.97 10.60
C GLY A 189 -0.72 18.29 11.32
N GLN A 190 -0.94 17.08 11.87
CA GLN A 190 0.09 16.35 12.61
C GLN A 190 0.92 15.48 11.68
N TRP A 191 2.22 15.50 11.87
CA TRP A 191 3.14 14.59 11.20
C TRP A 191 3.07 13.19 11.79
N VAL A 192 3.12 12.20 10.93
CA VAL A 192 3.07 10.77 11.27
C VAL A 192 4.20 10.04 10.58
N LEU A 193 4.82 9.09 11.31
CA LEU A 193 5.75 8.10 10.75
C LEU A 193 4.99 6.80 10.52
N ASP A 194 4.92 6.34 9.25
CA ASP A 194 4.25 5.09 8.85
C ASP A 194 5.19 3.89 8.95
N ILE A 195 4.99 3.08 9.98
CA ILE A 195 5.73 1.83 10.20
C ILE A 195 4.75 0.65 10.17
N ARG A 196 4.96 -0.28 9.25
CA ARG A 196 4.08 -1.44 9.01
C ARG A 196 4.61 -2.70 9.67
N GLY A 197 4.64 -2.73 10.99
CA GLY A 197 5.00 -3.93 11.76
C GLY A 197 6.42 -3.95 12.30
N SER A 198 6.73 -5.03 13.03
CA SER A 198 8.04 -5.26 13.63
C SER A 198 9.05 -5.82 12.62
N GLY A 199 10.29 -5.35 12.70
CA GLY A 199 11.35 -5.77 11.81
C GLY A 199 12.66 -5.02 12.00
N ILE A 200 13.55 -5.18 11.04
CA ILE A 200 14.86 -4.52 10.99
C ILE A 200 14.83 -3.44 9.91
N MET A 201 15.16 -2.22 10.28
CA MET A 201 15.38 -1.10 9.37
C MET A 201 16.79 -1.20 8.77
N LEU A 202 16.86 -1.19 7.45
CA LEU A 202 18.06 -1.32 6.64
C LEU A 202 18.20 -0.05 5.80
N PRO A 203 19.12 0.87 6.16
CA PRO A 203 19.36 2.07 5.38
C PRO A 203 19.95 1.74 4.01
N ASP A 204 19.40 2.31 2.97
CA ASP A 204 19.94 2.26 1.61
C ASP A 204 20.67 3.58 1.32
N ARG A 205 21.91 3.47 0.82
CA ARG A 205 22.81 4.62 0.65
C ARG A 205 23.20 4.79 -0.80
N ASN A 206 23.28 6.05 -1.21
CA ASN A 206 23.84 6.40 -2.52
C ASN A 206 25.39 6.28 -2.53
N LEU A 207 25.98 6.56 -3.69
CA LEU A 207 27.45 6.50 -3.86
C LEU A 207 28.21 7.54 -3.01
N LEU A 208 27.54 8.57 -2.52
CA LEU A 208 28.10 9.57 -1.60
C LEU A 208 27.96 9.16 -0.12
N GLY A 209 27.35 8.00 0.16
CA GLY A 209 27.11 7.49 1.50
C GLY A 209 25.87 8.05 2.19
N GLN A 210 25.07 8.91 1.53
CA GLN A 210 23.86 9.49 2.05
C GLN A 210 22.72 8.48 2.03
N ILE A 211 21.91 8.45 3.10
CA ILE A 211 20.74 7.57 3.20
C ILE A 211 19.61 8.13 2.34
N GLU A 212 19.27 7.43 1.27
CA GLU A 212 18.19 7.83 0.35
C GLU A 212 16.87 7.14 0.63
N ALA A 213 16.92 5.94 1.23
CA ALA A 213 15.75 5.16 1.56
C ALA A 213 16.01 4.30 2.79
N ILE A 214 14.93 3.83 3.42
CA ILE A 214 15.00 2.80 4.45
C ILE A 214 14.11 1.64 4.01
N GLN A 215 14.73 0.49 3.85
CA GLN A 215 14.03 -0.77 3.66
C GLN A 215 13.78 -1.42 5.03
N VAL A 216 12.61 -1.99 5.24
CA VAL A 216 12.27 -2.74 6.44
C VAL A 216 12.14 -4.22 6.10
N ARG A 217 12.93 -5.07 6.79
CA ARG A 217 12.77 -6.52 6.75
C ARG A 217 11.85 -6.92 7.90
N LEU A 218 10.67 -7.41 7.57
CA LEU A 218 9.67 -7.82 8.54
C LEU A 218 10.06 -9.12 9.28
N ASP A 219 9.70 -9.21 10.56
CA ASP A 219 9.86 -10.42 11.38
C ASP A 219 8.87 -11.51 10.95
N LYS A 220 7.64 -11.12 10.67
CA LYS A 220 6.57 -12.01 10.18
C LYS A 220 6.27 -11.70 8.73
N VAL A 221 6.38 -12.72 7.89
CA VAL A 221 6.08 -12.61 6.46
C VAL A 221 4.62 -13.00 6.25
N TYR A 222 3.79 -12.05 5.84
CA TYR A 222 2.42 -12.31 5.42
C TYR A 222 2.34 -12.37 3.88
N ASN A 223 2.60 -11.24 3.20
CA ASN A 223 2.59 -11.14 1.75
C ASN A 223 3.96 -10.77 1.17
N GLN A 224 4.75 -10.03 1.93
CA GLN A 224 6.10 -9.60 1.54
C GLN A 224 7.04 -9.63 2.74
N LYS A 225 8.31 -9.91 2.45
CA LYS A 225 9.36 -9.98 3.46
C LYS A 225 10.01 -8.63 3.71
N PHE A 226 10.03 -7.79 2.70
CA PHE A 226 10.64 -6.46 2.73
C PHE A 226 9.64 -5.43 2.18
N TYR A 227 9.69 -4.21 2.73
CA TYR A 227 9.06 -3.03 2.15
C TYR A 227 9.96 -1.82 2.34
N ASN A 228 9.87 -0.84 1.47
CA ASN A 228 10.51 0.45 1.66
C ASN A 228 9.57 1.37 2.43
N LEU A 229 10.11 2.24 3.28
CA LEU A 229 9.31 3.32 3.85
C LEU A 229 8.74 4.13 2.69
N THR A 230 7.45 4.41 2.77
CA THR A 230 6.73 5.17 1.74
C THR A 230 5.55 5.89 2.40
N SER A 231 5.18 7.02 1.86
CA SER A 231 4.00 7.79 2.26
C SER A 231 2.87 7.71 1.22
N VAL A 232 3.12 7.05 0.09
CA VAL A 232 2.21 7.01 -1.08
C VAL A 232 0.83 6.41 -0.79
N ASP A 233 0.74 5.50 0.20
CA ASP A 233 -0.51 4.80 0.51
C ASP A 233 -1.35 5.53 1.57
N GLN A 234 -0.88 6.67 2.06
CA GLN A 234 -1.51 7.43 3.12
C GLN A 234 -1.89 8.83 2.59
N TYR A 235 -3.15 8.98 2.15
CA TYR A 235 -3.76 10.29 1.90
C TYR A 235 -3.02 11.24 0.94
N ASP A 236 -2.77 10.83 -0.30
CA ASP A 236 -2.04 11.63 -1.29
C ASP A 236 -0.60 12.00 -0.86
N GLY A 237 -0.02 11.23 0.04
CA GLY A 237 1.38 11.36 0.43
C GLY A 237 2.33 10.81 -0.63
N THR A 238 3.53 11.34 -0.66
CA THR A 238 4.68 10.89 -1.46
C THR A 238 5.16 9.48 -1.10
#